data_85866939b7db7dd8ceb61e1dbfeebf3b
#
_entry.id   85866939b7db7dd8ceb61e1dbfeebf3b
#
_cell.length_a   1.000
_cell.length_b   1.000
_cell.length_c   1.000
_cell.angle_alpha   90.00
_cell.angle_beta   90.00
_cell.angle_gamma   90.00
#
_symmetry.space_group_name_H-M   'P 1'
#
loop_
_entity.id
_entity.type
_entity.pdbx_description
1 polymer ?
#
loop_
_entity_poly.entity_id
_entity_poly.type
_entity_poly.pdbx_seq_one_letter_code
_entity_poly.pdbx_strand_id
1 'polypeptide(L)'
;LSLHDALPISLALAKEKTGNAGLKQEDLRQDEDCLDTWFSSWLWPISLFDGINNPGNEEISYYYPTSDLVTGPDIIFFWVARMIMAGYEYEGKMPFKNVYFTGIVRDKLGRKMSKSLGNSPDPLDLIEKYGADGVRMGMMLSAPAGNDILFDDALCEQGRNFNNKIWNA
;
A
#
# COMPACT_ATOMS: atom_id res chain seq x y z
N LEU A 1 -10.81 9.18 -15.65
CA LEU A 1 -11.42 9.10 -16.98
C LEU A 1 -12.92 8.87 -16.82
N SER A 2 -13.74 9.75 -17.36
CA SER A 2 -15.17 9.51 -17.40
C SER A 2 -15.45 8.36 -18.38
N LEU A 3 -16.60 7.69 -18.20
CA LEU A 3 -17.05 6.64 -19.13
C LEU A 3 -17.06 7.14 -20.59
N HIS A 4 -17.34 8.43 -20.77
CA HIS A 4 -17.41 9.11 -22.07
C HIS A 4 -16.04 9.19 -22.76
N ASP A 5 -14.96 9.29 -22.00
CA ASP A 5 -13.59 9.37 -22.52
C ASP A 5 -12.98 7.98 -22.77
N ALA A 6 -13.42 6.97 -22.01
CA ALA A 6 -12.89 5.61 -22.14
C ALA A 6 -13.37 4.87 -23.39
N LEU A 7 -14.60 5.11 -23.86
CA LEU A 7 -15.17 4.41 -24.99
C LEU A 7 -14.42 4.61 -26.31
N PRO A 8 -14.03 5.85 -26.72
CA PRO A 8 -13.26 6.05 -27.94
C PRO A 8 -11.88 5.38 -27.89
N ILE A 9 -11.21 5.40 -26.73
CA ILE A 9 -9.91 4.76 -26.53
C ILE A 9 -10.05 3.25 -26.64
N SER A 10 -11.07 2.67 -25.98
CA SER A 10 -11.35 1.24 -26.04
C SER A 10 -11.69 0.76 -27.46
N LEU A 11 -12.43 1.56 -28.23
CA LEU A 11 -12.75 1.25 -29.62
C LEU A 11 -11.49 1.26 -30.50
N ALA A 12 -10.61 2.24 -30.33
CA ALA A 12 -9.37 2.31 -31.07
C ALA A 12 -8.47 1.07 -30.79
N LEU A 13 -8.30 0.72 -29.54
CA LEU A 13 -7.55 -0.47 -29.12
C LEU A 13 -8.19 -1.77 -29.62
N ALA A 14 -9.50 -1.89 -29.59
CA ALA A 14 -10.22 -3.06 -30.09
C ALA A 14 -10.00 -3.24 -31.59
N LYS A 15 -10.08 -2.16 -32.38
CA LYS A 15 -9.79 -2.18 -33.81
C LYS A 15 -8.36 -2.62 -34.12
N GLU A 16 -7.40 -2.08 -33.36
CA GLU A 16 -5.99 -2.43 -33.49
C GLU A 16 -5.76 -3.90 -33.18
N LYS A 17 -6.21 -4.38 -32.02
CA LYS A 17 -5.98 -5.75 -31.55
C LYS A 17 -6.69 -6.81 -32.39
N THR A 18 -7.88 -6.52 -32.90
CA THR A 18 -8.67 -7.46 -33.71
C THR A 18 -8.38 -7.39 -35.20
N GLY A 19 -7.72 -6.33 -35.66
CA GLY A 19 -7.54 -6.02 -37.08
C GLY A 19 -8.85 -5.64 -37.81
N ASN A 20 -9.96 -5.48 -37.08
CA ASN A 20 -11.26 -5.17 -37.65
C ASN A 20 -11.57 -3.66 -37.57
N ALA A 21 -11.28 -2.95 -38.65
CA ALA A 21 -11.56 -1.52 -38.76
C ALA A 21 -13.07 -1.18 -38.73
N GLY A 22 -13.94 -2.16 -39.00
CA GLY A 22 -15.39 -1.98 -39.06
C GLY A 22 -16.10 -1.94 -37.71
N LEU A 23 -15.38 -2.24 -36.59
CA LEU A 23 -15.94 -2.20 -35.25
C LEU A 23 -16.52 -0.81 -34.93
N LYS A 24 -17.68 -0.83 -34.32
CA LYS A 24 -18.38 0.37 -33.83
C LYS A 24 -18.47 0.34 -32.29
N GLN A 25 -18.84 1.47 -31.73
CA GLN A 25 -18.99 1.62 -30.27
C GLN A 25 -20.07 0.67 -29.71
N GLU A 26 -21.11 0.39 -30.52
CA GLU A 26 -22.20 -0.53 -30.19
C GLU A 26 -21.75 -2.00 -30.07
N ASP A 27 -20.61 -2.34 -30.66
CA ASP A 27 -20.02 -3.68 -30.58
C ASP A 27 -19.22 -3.89 -29.29
N LEU A 28 -18.98 -2.83 -28.51
CA LEU A 28 -18.29 -2.87 -27.23
C LEU A 28 -19.31 -3.00 -26.10
N ARG A 29 -19.09 -3.98 -25.23
CA ARG A 29 -19.84 -4.13 -23.98
C ARG A 29 -18.91 -3.81 -22.82
N GLN A 30 -19.31 -2.87 -21.97
CA GLN A 30 -18.63 -2.64 -20.70
C GLN A 30 -18.94 -3.79 -19.74
N ASP A 31 -17.91 -4.31 -19.07
CA ASP A 31 -18.09 -5.24 -17.99
C ASP A 31 -18.81 -4.55 -16.82
N GLU A 32 -19.75 -5.26 -16.19
CA GLU A 32 -20.51 -4.74 -15.04
C GLU A 32 -19.72 -4.87 -13.73
N ASP A 33 -18.71 -5.76 -13.73
CA ASP A 33 -17.83 -5.95 -12.60
C ASP A 33 -16.75 -4.87 -12.52
N CYS A 34 -16.29 -4.57 -11.33
CA CYS A 34 -15.13 -3.73 -11.10
C CYS A 34 -13.85 -4.56 -10.95
N LEU A 35 -12.74 -3.95 -11.31
CA LEU A 35 -11.43 -4.58 -11.11
C LEU A 35 -11.14 -4.77 -9.62
N ASP A 36 -10.40 -5.82 -9.30
CA ASP A 36 -9.91 -6.12 -7.96
C ASP A 36 -9.13 -4.94 -7.37
N THR A 37 -9.25 -4.74 -6.06
CA THR A 37 -8.51 -3.74 -5.29
C THR A 37 -7.00 -3.81 -5.55
N TRP A 38 -6.45 -5.01 -5.74
CA TRP A 38 -5.05 -5.20 -6.07
C TRP A 38 -4.64 -4.60 -7.40
N PHE A 39 -5.56 -4.46 -8.35
CA PHE A 39 -5.28 -3.82 -9.62
C PHE A 39 -4.94 -2.33 -9.44
N SER A 40 -5.73 -1.59 -8.67
CA SER A 40 -5.41 -0.18 -8.38
C SER A 40 -4.19 -0.04 -7.46
N SER A 41 -4.01 -0.95 -6.50
CA SER A 41 -2.89 -0.91 -5.55
C SER A 41 -1.53 -1.08 -6.22
N TRP A 42 -1.41 -1.89 -7.26
CA TRP A 42 -0.14 -2.08 -7.96
C TRP A 42 0.30 -0.87 -8.78
N LEU A 43 -0.64 0.00 -9.14
CA LEU A 43 -0.36 1.22 -9.88
C LEU A 43 0.08 2.38 -8.97
N TRP A 44 0.06 2.20 -7.66
CA TRP A 44 0.29 3.27 -6.71
C TRP A 44 1.58 4.07 -6.95
N PRO A 45 2.76 3.48 -7.19
CA PRO A 45 3.99 4.24 -7.47
C PRO A 45 3.89 5.14 -8.70
N ILE A 46 3.01 4.82 -9.65
CA ILE A 46 2.80 5.56 -10.90
C ILE A 46 1.68 6.59 -10.73
N SER A 47 0.54 6.16 -10.18
CA SER A 47 -0.66 6.99 -10.07
C SER A 47 -0.50 8.15 -9.09
N LEU A 48 0.30 7.98 -8.03
CA LEU A 48 0.51 8.99 -7.01
C LEU A 48 1.11 10.30 -7.55
N PHE A 49 1.92 10.18 -8.60
CA PHE A 49 2.58 11.32 -9.25
C PHE A 49 1.93 11.67 -10.60
N ASP A 50 0.65 11.39 -10.75
CA ASP A 50 -0.11 11.61 -11.99
C ASP A 50 0.53 10.98 -13.25
N GLY A 51 1.32 9.93 -13.06
CA GLY A 51 2.05 9.28 -14.15
C GLY A 51 1.17 8.59 -15.17
N ILE A 52 -0.09 8.26 -14.82
CA ILE A 52 -1.05 7.61 -15.73
C ILE A 52 -1.63 8.63 -16.72
N ASN A 53 -2.10 9.80 -16.23
CA ASN A 53 -2.74 10.81 -17.09
C ASN A 53 -1.72 11.75 -17.75
N ASN A 54 -0.57 11.95 -17.10
CA ASN A 54 0.50 12.85 -17.54
C ASN A 54 1.87 12.15 -17.48
N PRO A 55 2.11 11.14 -18.34
CA PRO A 55 3.34 10.36 -18.34
C PRO A 55 4.58 11.24 -18.55
N GLY A 56 5.63 10.98 -17.78
CA GLY A 56 6.89 11.70 -17.91
C GLY A 56 6.90 13.12 -17.35
N ASN A 57 5.88 13.52 -16.58
CA ASN A 57 5.87 14.80 -15.88
C ASN A 57 7.05 14.92 -14.90
N GLU A 58 7.30 16.13 -14.39
CA GLU A 58 8.45 16.43 -13.55
C GLU A 58 8.45 15.58 -12.25
N GLU A 59 7.29 15.41 -11.61
CA GLU A 59 7.18 14.66 -10.35
C GLU A 59 7.46 13.17 -10.55
N ILE A 60 6.84 12.52 -11.55
CA ILE A 60 7.11 11.11 -11.84
C ILE A 60 8.58 10.89 -12.24
N SER A 61 9.15 11.83 -13.00
CA SER A 61 10.55 11.77 -13.40
C SER A 61 11.52 11.88 -12.22
N TYR A 62 11.15 12.62 -11.19
CA TYR A 62 11.95 12.81 -9.98
C TYR A 62 11.76 11.68 -8.95
N TYR A 63 10.52 11.28 -8.68
CA TYR A 63 10.21 10.35 -7.58
C TYR A 63 10.16 8.88 -8.01
N TYR A 64 10.06 8.57 -9.28
CA TYR A 64 10.03 7.19 -9.77
C TYR A 64 11.36 6.78 -10.43
N PRO A 65 12.04 5.71 -9.99
CA PRO A 65 11.69 4.78 -8.91
C PRO A 65 11.74 5.47 -7.53
N THR A 66 10.81 5.09 -6.64
CA THR A 66 10.86 5.54 -5.25
C THR A 66 12.06 4.92 -4.52
N SER A 67 12.51 5.52 -3.43
CA SER A 67 13.70 5.04 -2.71
C SER A 67 13.38 3.75 -1.96
N ASP A 68 12.32 3.78 -1.14
CA ASP A 68 12.01 2.68 -0.23
C ASP A 68 10.51 2.36 -0.26
N LEU A 69 10.18 1.07 -0.36
CA LEU A 69 8.85 0.55 -0.06
C LEU A 69 8.89 -0.12 1.31
N VAL A 70 8.02 0.31 2.21
CA VAL A 70 7.86 -0.29 3.54
C VAL A 70 6.55 -1.08 3.57
N THR A 71 6.62 -2.38 3.86
CA THR A 71 5.45 -3.26 3.82
C THR A 71 5.63 -4.48 4.74
N GLY A 72 4.54 -5.21 4.97
CA GLY A 72 4.58 -6.51 5.64
C GLY A 72 4.99 -7.64 4.67
N PRO A 73 5.67 -8.68 5.16
CA PRO A 73 6.09 -9.82 4.34
C PRO A 73 4.91 -10.63 3.78
N ASP A 74 3.76 -10.59 4.42
CA ASP A 74 2.57 -11.36 4.04
C ASP A 74 2.02 -10.98 2.67
N ILE A 75 2.32 -9.77 2.18
CA ILE A 75 1.81 -9.26 0.91
C ILE A 75 2.89 -9.10 -0.17
N ILE A 76 4.00 -9.82 -0.05
CA ILE A 76 5.05 -9.83 -1.09
C ILE A 76 4.47 -10.16 -2.47
N PHE A 77 3.74 -11.26 -2.59
CA PHE A 77 3.15 -11.68 -3.87
C PHE A 77 1.92 -10.88 -4.26
N PHE A 78 1.12 -10.48 -3.29
CA PHE A 78 -0.13 -9.78 -3.55
C PHE A 78 0.09 -8.30 -3.92
N TRP A 79 1.17 -7.69 -3.46
CA TRP A 79 1.41 -6.27 -3.68
C TRP A 79 2.78 -5.96 -4.26
N VAL A 80 3.87 -6.38 -3.62
CA VAL A 80 5.24 -6.03 -4.04
C VAL A 80 5.53 -6.56 -5.45
N ALA A 81 5.31 -7.85 -5.67
CA ALA A 81 5.53 -8.49 -6.97
C ALA A 81 4.65 -7.87 -8.07
N ARG A 82 3.39 -7.55 -7.75
CA ARG A 82 2.47 -6.93 -8.70
C ARG A 82 2.90 -5.51 -9.07
N MET A 83 3.38 -4.71 -8.12
CA MET A 83 3.97 -3.38 -8.43
C MET A 83 5.19 -3.48 -9.34
N ILE A 84 6.05 -4.50 -9.12
CA ILE A 84 7.20 -4.75 -9.99
C ILE A 84 6.74 -5.08 -11.41
N MET A 85 5.74 -5.97 -11.55
CA MET A 85 5.18 -6.32 -12.86
C MET A 85 4.61 -5.09 -13.57
N ALA A 86 3.81 -4.28 -12.89
CA ALA A 86 3.25 -3.04 -13.44
C ALA A 86 4.34 -2.02 -13.79
N GLY A 87 5.37 -1.90 -12.95
CA GLY A 87 6.49 -1.01 -13.21
C GLY A 87 7.24 -1.34 -14.49
N TYR A 88 7.52 -2.63 -14.72
CA TYR A 88 8.16 -3.05 -15.98
C TYR A 88 7.23 -2.96 -17.18
N GLU A 89 5.94 -3.24 -17.02
CA GLU A 89 4.97 -3.18 -18.13
C GLU A 89 4.71 -1.74 -18.59
N TYR A 90 4.55 -0.79 -17.66
CA TYR A 90 4.12 0.57 -17.99
C TYR A 90 5.27 1.59 -18.02
N GLU A 91 6.28 1.43 -17.17
CA GLU A 91 7.39 2.38 -17.05
C GLU A 91 8.73 1.80 -17.55
N GLY A 92 8.79 0.52 -17.87
CA GLY A 92 10.01 -0.17 -18.33
C GLY A 92 11.10 -0.30 -17.26
N LYS A 93 10.81 -0.02 -15.99
CA LYS A 93 11.79 -0.02 -14.90
C LYS A 93 11.17 -0.36 -13.54
N MET A 94 12.03 -0.67 -12.57
CA MET A 94 11.62 -0.98 -11.19
C MET A 94 10.85 0.19 -10.55
N PRO A 95 9.79 -0.08 -9.77
CA PRO A 95 9.03 0.99 -9.09
C PRO A 95 9.72 1.53 -7.82
N PHE A 96 10.63 0.79 -7.21
CA PHE A 96 11.35 1.17 -5.99
C PHE A 96 12.74 0.51 -5.95
N LYS A 97 13.67 1.13 -5.22
CA LYS A 97 15.05 0.63 -5.08
C LYS A 97 15.19 -0.44 -4.00
N ASN A 98 14.51 -0.23 -2.87
CA ASN A 98 14.58 -1.09 -1.71
C ASN A 98 13.18 -1.48 -1.24
N VAL A 99 13.07 -2.66 -0.62
CA VAL A 99 11.88 -3.11 0.09
C VAL A 99 12.26 -3.43 1.53
N TYR A 100 11.63 -2.73 2.48
CA TYR A 100 11.82 -2.98 3.90
C TYR A 100 10.60 -3.70 4.47
N PHE A 101 10.80 -4.88 5.01
CA PHE A 101 9.74 -5.67 5.63
C PHE A 101 9.65 -5.38 7.11
N THR A 102 8.47 -4.91 7.55
CA THR A 102 8.16 -4.72 8.97
C THR A 102 7.61 -5.99 9.59
N GLY A 103 7.74 -6.13 10.91
CA GLY A 103 7.00 -7.14 11.66
C GLY A 103 5.49 -6.86 11.65
N ILE A 104 4.70 -7.91 11.78
CA ILE A 104 3.25 -7.84 11.95
C ILE A 104 2.93 -7.87 13.45
N VAL A 105 1.98 -7.05 13.88
CA VAL A 105 1.56 -7.02 15.28
C VAL A 105 0.66 -8.24 15.57
N ARG A 106 1.06 -9.02 16.58
CA ARG A 106 0.33 -10.19 17.07
C ARG A 106 0.01 -10.03 18.56
N ASP A 107 -0.92 -10.80 19.07
CA ASP A 107 -1.18 -10.84 20.50
C ASP A 107 -0.01 -11.50 21.29
N LYS A 108 -0.10 -11.47 22.62
CA LYS A 108 0.92 -12.05 23.50
C LYS A 108 1.22 -13.54 23.26
N LEU A 109 0.28 -14.25 22.64
CA LEU A 109 0.39 -15.68 22.31
C LEU A 109 0.87 -15.91 20.86
N GLY A 110 1.23 -14.85 20.13
CA GLY A 110 1.68 -14.92 18.73
C GLY A 110 0.55 -15.13 17.72
N ARG A 111 -0.73 -15.00 18.13
CA ARG A 111 -1.86 -15.18 17.25
C ARG A 111 -2.15 -13.89 16.47
N LYS A 112 -2.65 -14.04 15.26
CA LYS A 112 -3.12 -12.89 14.45
C LYS A 112 -4.22 -12.15 15.21
N MET A 113 -4.11 -10.82 15.29
CA MET A 113 -5.13 -9.98 15.88
C MET A 113 -6.38 -9.95 15.00
N SER A 114 -7.55 -10.10 15.60
CA SER A 114 -8.84 -9.99 14.91
C SER A 114 -9.91 -9.48 15.86
N LYS A 115 -10.87 -8.73 15.32
CA LYS A 115 -12.04 -8.26 16.08
C LYS A 115 -12.89 -9.42 16.60
N SER A 116 -13.01 -10.50 15.82
CA SER A 116 -13.80 -11.68 16.20
C SER A 116 -13.19 -12.46 17.35
N LEU A 117 -11.87 -12.41 17.54
CA LEU A 117 -11.18 -13.04 18.67
C LEU A 117 -11.09 -12.14 19.91
N GLY A 118 -11.46 -10.85 19.79
CA GLY A 118 -11.37 -9.90 20.88
C GLY A 118 -9.94 -9.63 21.38
N ASN A 119 -8.93 -9.99 20.59
CA ASN A 119 -7.51 -9.86 20.93
C ASN A 119 -6.82 -8.66 20.25
N SER A 120 -7.61 -7.78 19.64
CA SER A 120 -7.13 -6.54 19.01
C SER A 120 -7.60 -5.36 19.87
N PRO A 121 -6.74 -4.73 20.67
CA PRO A 121 -7.11 -3.54 21.43
C PRO A 121 -7.44 -2.39 20.47
N ASP A 122 -8.35 -1.51 20.90
CA ASP A 122 -8.64 -0.30 20.15
C ASP A 122 -7.45 0.67 20.28
N PRO A 123 -6.85 1.12 19.15
CA PRO A 123 -5.77 2.09 19.21
C PRO A 123 -6.13 3.41 19.87
N LEU A 124 -7.40 3.83 19.80
CA LEU A 124 -7.86 5.08 20.45
C LEU A 124 -7.88 4.96 21.98
N ASP A 125 -8.30 3.80 22.50
CA ASP A 125 -8.25 3.53 23.95
C ASP A 125 -6.80 3.51 24.45
N LEU A 126 -5.89 2.96 23.66
CA LEU A 126 -4.46 2.97 24.00
C LEU A 126 -3.88 4.39 24.00
N ILE A 127 -4.27 5.20 23.01
CA ILE A 127 -3.84 6.60 22.91
C ILE A 127 -4.38 7.43 24.08
N GLU A 128 -5.63 7.23 24.46
CA GLU A 128 -6.22 7.90 25.62
C GLU A 128 -5.47 7.56 26.90
N LYS A 129 -5.11 6.29 27.08
CA LYS A 129 -4.45 5.79 28.30
C LYS A 129 -2.97 6.14 28.38
N TYR A 130 -2.23 6.04 27.28
CA TYR A 130 -0.77 6.13 27.27
C TYR A 130 -0.21 7.33 26.50
N GLY A 131 -1.07 8.08 25.80
CA GLY A 131 -0.68 9.13 24.86
C GLY A 131 -0.21 8.55 23.51
N ALA A 132 -0.42 9.30 22.45
CA ALA A 132 -0.04 8.88 21.08
C ALA A 132 1.45 8.54 20.97
N ASP A 133 2.31 9.40 21.54
CA ASP A 133 3.76 9.17 21.51
C ASP A 133 4.19 7.96 22.35
N GLY A 134 3.48 7.68 23.46
CA GLY A 134 3.69 6.48 24.25
C GLY A 134 3.42 5.21 23.47
N VAL A 135 2.30 5.16 22.77
CA VAL A 135 1.93 4.04 21.91
C VAL A 135 2.94 3.86 20.76
N ARG A 136 3.23 4.93 20.03
CA ARG A 136 4.19 4.91 18.90
C ARG A 136 5.59 4.47 19.34
N MET A 137 6.09 5.05 20.41
CA MET A 137 7.42 4.73 20.92
C MET A 137 7.49 3.30 21.47
N GLY A 138 6.44 2.85 22.17
CA GLY A 138 6.36 1.47 22.63
C GLY A 138 6.43 0.47 21.49
N MET A 139 5.69 0.72 20.42
CA MET A 139 5.74 -0.11 19.20
C MET A 139 7.13 -0.11 18.56
N MET A 140 7.77 1.04 18.44
CA MET A 140 9.11 1.15 17.85
C MET A 140 10.19 0.43 18.68
N LEU A 141 10.14 0.52 20.01
CA LEU A 141 11.09 -0.14 20.90
C LEU A 141 10.98 -1.67 20.85
N SER A 142 9.81 -2.19 20.50
CA SER A 142 9.53 -3.63 20.45
C SER A 142 9.57 -4.23 19.05
N ALA A 143 9.83 -3.42 18.02
CA ALA A 143 9.85 -3.87 16.64
C ALA A 143 11.23 -4.44 16.26
N PRO A 144 11.44 -5.78 16.31
CA PRO A 144 12.66 -6.36 15.79
C PRO A 144 12.65 -6.36 14.27
N ALA A 145 13.82 -6.19 13.65
CA ALA A 145 13.93 -6.30 12.21
C ALA A 145 13.54 -7.72 11.75
N GLY A 146 12.53 -7.81 10.85
CA GLY A 146 12.14 -9.07 10.20
C GLY A 146 11.32 -10.06 11.04
N ASN A 147 10.94 -9.72 12.29
CA ASN A 147 10.10 -10.57 13.14
C ASN A 147 8.82 -9.87 13.55
N ASP A 148 7.81 -10.67 13.91
CA ASP A 148 6.54 -10.17 14.40
C ASP A 148 6.67 -9.51 15.78
N ILE A 149 5.81 -8.51 16.03
CA ILE A 149 5.74 -7.78 17.29
C ILE A 149 4.69 -8.45 18.17
N LEU A 150 5.10 -9.00 19.30
CA LEU A 150 4.18 -9.49 20.31
C LEU A 150 3.70 -8.30 21.15
N PHE A 151 2.45 -7.87 20.90
CA PHE A 151 1.89 -6.70 21.56
C PHE A 151 1.54 -6.97 23.03
N ASP A 152 2.00 -6.07 23.88
CA ASP A 152 1.62 -5.96 25.27
C ASP A 152 1.42 -4.49 25.65
N ASP A 153 0.38 -4.16 26.40
CA ASP A 153 0.10 -2.81 26.88
C ASP A 153 1.28 -2.21 27.67
N ALA A 154 2.07 -3.04 28.34
CA ALA A 154 3.29 -2.63 29.02
C ALA A 154 4.30 -1.93 28.08
N LEU A 155 4.28 -2.23 26.78
CA LEU A 155 5.12 -1.57 25.80
C LEU A 155 4.74 -0.08 25.62
N CYS A 156 3.44 0.21 25.66
CA CYS A 156 2.94 1.58 25.56
C CYS A 156 3.33 2.38 26.82
N GLU A 157 3.30 1.75 28.00
CA GLU A 157 3.73 2.39 29.23
C GLU A 157 5.26 2.66 29.22
N GLN A 158 6.05 1.74 28.75
CA GLN A 158 7.50 1.94 28.56
C GLN A 158 7.77 3.10 27.60
N GLY A 159 7.05 3.16 26.48
CA GLY A 159 7.15 4.26 25.51
C GLY A 159 6.83 5.61 26.13
N ARG A 160 5.71 5.70 26.90
CA ARG A 160 5.33 6.91 27.63
C ARG A 160 6.42 7.35 28.61
N ASN A 161 6.91 6.42 29.42
CA ASN A 161 7.93 6.72 30.42
C ASN A 161 9.26 7.16 29.77
N PHE A 162 9.62 6.58 28.64
CA PHE A 162 10.80 6.99 27.87
C PHE A 162 10.64 8.42 27.33
N ASN A 163 9.51 8.74 26.72
CA ASN A 163 9.24 10.08 26.20
C ASN A 163 9.22 11.14 27.29
N ASN A 164 8.62 10.85 28.44
CA ASN A 164 8.65 11.74 29.60
C ASN A 164 10.08 11.96 30.11
N LYS A 165 10.93 10.96 30.03
CA LYS A 165 12.35 11.08 30.42
C LYS A 165 13.11 12.03 29.49
N ILE A 166 12.88 11.93 28.19
CA ILE A 166 13.47 12.83 27.20
C ILE A 166 12.96 14.28 27.41
N TRP A 167 11.66 14.44 27.62
CA TRP A 167 11.04 15.75 27.80
C TRP A 167 11.56 16.48 29.04
N ASN A 168 11.87 15.75 30.11
CA ASN A 168 12.31 16.31 31.38
C ASN A 168 13.85 16.41 31.52
N ALA A 169 14.61 16.00 30.50
CA ALA A 169 16.06 16.10 30.48
C ALA A 169 16.54 17.45 29.90
#